data_1722ac1cbb2ca4a4179be853caacc21d
#
_entry.id   1722ac1cbb2ca4a4179be853caacc21d
#
_cell.length_a   1.000
_cell.length_b   1.000
_cell.length_c   1.000
_cell.angle_alpha   90.00
_cell.angle_beta   90.00
_cell.angle_gamma   90.00
#
_symmetry.space_group_name_H-M   'P 1'
#
loop_
_entity.id
_entity.type
_entity.pdbx_description
1 polymer ?
#
loop_
_entity_poly.entity_id
_entity_poly.type
_entity_poly.pdbx_seq_one_letter_code
_entity_poly.pdbx_strand_id
1 'polypeptide(L)' 'MFKNYIIATLGSHSALQILKGAKDEGFKTLLVTTVERASFYKQFSFIDKIITV' A
#
# COMPACT_ATOMS: atom_id res chain seq x y z
N MET A 1 -14.14 12.37 3.92
CA MET A 1 -14.54 12.05 5.28
C MET A 1 -13.60 11.06 5.94
N PHE A 2 -13.26 9.97 5.29
CA PHE A 2 -12.34 8.99 5.85
C PHE A 2 -10.93 9.12 5.32
N LYS A 3 -10.63 10.24 4.71
CA LYS A 3 -9.35 10.43 4.01
C LYS A 3 -8.18 10.61 4.96
N ASN A 4 -8.47 10.82 6.24
CA ASN A 4 -7.41 10.95 7.23
C ASN A 4 -6.86 9.60 7.69
N TYR A 5 -7.54 8.52 7.34
CA TYR A 5 -7.10 7.20 7.73
C TYR A 5 -6.11 6.63 6.73
N ILE A 6 -5.20 5.85 7.24
CA ILE A 6 -4.20 5.16 6.43
C ILE A 6 -4.46 3.67 6.55
N ILE A 7 -4.61 3.00 5.42
CA ILE A 7 -4.73 1.55 5.39
C ILE A 7 -3.34 0.98 5.18
N ALA A 8 -2.86 0.23 6.15
CA ALA A 8 -1.53 -0.36 6.11
C ALA A 8 -1.62 -1.87 6.02
N THR A 9 -0.72 -2.47 5.25
CA THR A 9 -0.69 -3.92 5.12
C THR A 9 0.73 -4.40 4.85
N LEU A 10 0.97 -5.68 5.14
CA LEU A 10 2.23 -6.32 4.81
C LEU A 10 2.24 -6.76 3.36
N GLY A 11 3.41 -6.72 2.74
CA GLY A 11 3.55 -7.13 1.35
C GLY A 11 3.28 -8.61 1.18
N SER A 12 2.18 -8.93 0.53
CA SER A 12 1.77 -10.29 0.25
C SER A 12 0.94 -10.27 -1.03
N HIS A 13 0.47 -11.45 -1.46
CA HIS A 13 -0.33 -11.55 -2.68
C HIS A 13 -1.60 -10.72 -2.59
N SER A 14 -2.23 -10.67 -1.44
CA SER A 14 -3.48 -9.92 -1.28
C SER A 14 -3.27 -8.46 -0.97
N ALA A 15 -2.02 -8.03 -0.70
CA ALA A 15 -1.76 -6.65 -0.34
C ALA A 15 -2.19 -5.68 -1.42
N LEU A 16 -1.92 -6.01 -2.67
CA LEU A 16 -2.25 -5.12 -3.78
C LEU A 16 -3.74 -4.92 -3.92
N GLN A 17 -4.53 -5.97 -3.74
CA GLN A 17 -5.98 -5.87 -3.81
C GLN A 17 -6.52 -5.01 -2.69
N ILE A 18 -5.99 -5.20 -1.49
CA ILE A 18 -6.42 -4.44 -0.32
C ILE A 18 -6.11 -2.96 -0.52
N LEU A 19 -4.89 -2.65 -0.94
CA LEU A 19 -4.46 -1.27 -1.10
C LEU A 19 -5.18 -0.59 -2.25
N LYS A 20 -5.40 -1.29 -3.34
CA LYS A 20 -6.14 -0.72 -4.47
C LYS A 20 -7.57 -0.40 -4.06
N GLY A 21 -8.22 -1.30 -3.35
CA GLY A 21 -9.57 -1.04 -2.86
C GLY A 21 -9.62 0.12 -1.90
N ALA A 22 -8.65 0.21 -0.99
CA ALA A 22 -8.57 1.32 -0.05
C ALA A 22 -8.37 2.65 -0.80
N LYS A 23 -7.53 2.66 -1.82
CA LYS A 23 -7.28 3.87 -2.58
C LYS A 23 -8.53 4.30 -3.35
N ASP A 24 -9.26 3.35 -3.91
CA ASP A 24 -10.50 3.64 -4.61
C ASP A 24 -11.53 4.26 -3.69
N GLU A 25 -11.48 3.94 -2.39
CA GLU A 25 -12.38 4.52 -1.40
C GLU A 25 -11.87 5.84 -0.84
N GLY A 26 -10.72 6.31 -1.26
CA GLY A 26 -10.19 7.59 -0.84
C GLY A 26 -9.28 7.53 0.38
N PHE A 27 -8.87 6.35 0.81
CA PHE A 27 -7.91 6.23 1.91
C PHE A 27 -6.49 6.39 1.41
N LYS A 28 -5.61 6.80 2.31
CA LYS A 28 -4.18 6.72 2.06
C LYS A 28 -3.71 5.31 2.29
N THR A 29 -2.70 4.89 1.56
CA THR A 29 -2.23 3.52 1.59
C THR A 29 -0.78 3.45 1.99
N LEU A 30 -0.44 2.43 2.77
CA LEU A 30 0.91 2.18 3.27
C LEU A 30 1.22 0.70 3.12
N LEU A 31 2.36 0.40 2.56
CA LEU A 31 2.81 -0.98 2.41
C LEU A 31 4.10 -1.19 3.19
N VAL A 32 4.16 -2.24 3.98
CA VAL A 32 5.37 -2.66 4.67
C VAL A 32 5.89 -3.91 3.97
N THR A 33 7.12 -3.85 3.49
CA THR A 33 7.69 -4.96 2.72
C THR A 33 9.20 -5.02 2.92
N THR A 34 9.82 -6.05 2.39
CA THR A 34 11.28 -6.17 2.42
C THR A 34 11.89 -5.27 1.35
N VAL A 35 13.18 -4.93 1.55
CA VAL A 35 13.91 -4.12 0.58
C VAL A 35 13.87 -4.75 -0.81
N GLU A 36 14.00 -6.07 -0.84
CA GLU A 36 14.04 -6.80 -2.11
C GLU A 36 12.75 -6.67 -2.91
N ARG A 37 11.62 -6.58 -2.23
CA ARG A 37 10.32 -6.50 -2.89
C ARG A 37 9.85 -5.07 -3.10
N ALA A 38 10.48 -4.12 -2.43
CA ALA A 38 10.03 -2.73 -2.48
C ALA A 38 10.05 -2.19 -3.90
N SER A 39 11.05 -2.54 -4.69
CA SER A 39 11.16 -2.05 -6.06
C SER A 39 10.01 -2.53 -6.93
N PHE A 40 9.53 -3.75 -6.68
CA PHE A 40 8.36 -4.24 -7.40
C PHE A 40 7.12 -3.41 -7.08
N TYR A 41 6.92 -3.10 -5.80
CA TYR A 41 5.73 -2.37 -5.38
C TYR A 41 5.75 -0.91 -5.77
N LYS A 42 6.91 -0.34 -6.01
CA LYS A 42 7.03 1.08 -6.39
C LYS A 42 6.35 1.41 -7.71
N GLN A 43 6.13 0.42 -8.55
CA GLN A 43 5.48 0.65 -9.83
C GLN A 43 3.97 0.90 -9.72
N PHE A 44 3.40 0.67 -8.54
CA PHE A 44 1.96 0.81 -8.35
C PHE A 44 1.65 2.19 -7.76
N SER A 45 0.92 2.99 -8.50
CA SER A 45 0.65 4.37 -8.11
C SER A 45 -0.37 4.47 -6.97
N PHE A 46 -1.12 3.40 -6.72
CA PHE A 46 -2.11 3.43 -5.64
C PHE A 46 -1.49 3.17 -4.26
N ILE A 47 -0.19 2.95 -4.18
CA ILE A 47 0.51 2.83 -2.90
C ILE A 47 1.15 4.18 -2.58
N ASP A 48 0.66 4.83 -1.54
CA ASP A 48 1.15 6.17 -1.19
C ASP A 48 2.51 6.13 -0.54
N LYS A 49 2.79 5.11 0.28
CA LYS A 49 4.06 5.02 0.98
C LYS A 49 4.47 3.57 1.14
N ILE A 50 5.76 3.31 1.00
CA ILE A 50 6.33 1.99 1.20
C ILE A 50 7.37 2.08 2.31
N ILE A 51 7.24 1.22 3.31
CA ILE A 51 8.21 1.10 4.39
C ILE A 51 8.91 -0.24 4.24
N THR A 52 10.24 -0.20 4.25
CA THR A 52 11.03 -1.43 4.15
C THR A 52 11.51 -1.87 5.53
N VAL A 53 11.57 -3.17 5.70
CA VAL A 53 12.05 -3.76 6.95
C VAL A 53 13.19 -4.72 6.69
#